data_68853ee85a5981ec6e5397172ca7610e
#
_entry.id   68853ee85a5981ec6e5397172ca7610e
#
_cell.length_a   1.000
_cell.length_b   1.000
_cell.length_c   1.000
_cell.angle_alpha   90.00
_cell.angle_beta   90.00
_cell.angle_gamma   90.00
#
_symmetry.space_group_name_H-M   'P 1'
#
loop_
_entity.id
_entity.type
_entity.pdbx_description
1 polymer ?
#
loop_
_entity_poly.entity_id
_entity_poly.type
_entity_poly.pdbx_seq_one_letter_code
_entity_poly.pdbx_strand_id
1 'polypeptide(L)'
;MKKVCIFSAQYLPTVGGVERYTYNIAKQLQKKGIDVTIVTSRISKLKEFEIENGIKIYRLPCYNLMNGRFPTVKFNGEYRKLMRMLKKQKYDLVITNTRFYIHSLVGVTFGRKYAKRNIVIEHGTSHMSVHNAILDKMERIFEHGITWLVKRQCNEFYGVSQACLEWLGHFHINGISTLYNAVDMDDINNLLNRKDDMRDKYSIPE
;
A
#
# COMPACT_ATOMS: atom_id res chain seq x y z
N MET A 1 -13.20 19.98 -3.27
CA MET A 1 -11.88 19.35 -3.49
C MET A 1 -12.08 17.83 -3.36
N LYS A 2 -11.59 17.05 -4.33
CA LYS A 2 -11.66 15.58 -4.27
C LYS A 2 -10.75 15.05 -3.15
N LYS A 3 -11.18 13.97 -2.50
CA LYS A 3 -10.45 13.33 -1.39
C LYS A 3 -10.18 11.87 -1.71
N VAL A 4 -8.91 11.48 -1.59
CA VAL A 4 -8.45 10.11 -1.80
C VAL A 4 -7.81 9.59 -0.51
N CYS A 5 -8.15 8.36 -0.12
CA CYS A 5 -7.51 7.67 0.99
C CYS A 5 -6.83 6.40 0.47
N ILE A 6 -5.56 6.23 0.81
CA ILE A 6 -4.75 5.09 0.37
C ILE A 6 -4.38 4.25 1.60
N PHE A 7 -4.83 3.00 1.62
CA PHE A 7 -4.43 2.02 2.62
C PHE A 7 -3.26 1.20 2.07
N SER A 8 -2.12 1.28 2.74
CA SER A 8 -0.92 0.51 2.44
C SER A 8 -0.35 -0.06 3.72
N ALA A 9 -0.22 -1.39 3.80
CA ALA A 9 0.22 -2.05 5.03
C ALA A 9 1.59 -1.52 5.50
N GLN A 10 2.46 -1.18 4.57
CA GLN A 10 3.76 -0.55 4.81
C GLN A 10 3.85 0.77 4.03
N TYR A 11 4.65 1.69 4.57
CA TYR A 11 4.93 2.99 3.96
C TYR A 11 6.25 3.55 4.51
N LEU A 12 6.70 4.66 3.96
CA LEU A 12 7.93 5.31 4.40
C LEU A 12 8.00 5.47 5.93
N PRO A 13 9.18 5.31 6.54
CA PRO A 13 10.52 5.19 5.94
C PRO A 13 10.91 3.79 5.46
N THR A 14 10.03 2.79 5.56
CA THR A 14 10.29 1.47 4.96
C THR A 14 10.34 1.62 3.44
N VAL A 15 11.39 1.07 2.82
CA VAL A 15 11.62 1.19 1.38
C VAL A 15 11.35 -0.15 0.69
N GLY A 16 10.39 -0.14 -0.22
CA GLY A 16 10.03 -1.27 -1.07
C GLY A 16 9.23 -0.79 -2.29
N GLY A 17 8.82 -1.70 -3.15
CA GLY A 17 8.10 -1.38 -4.38
C GLY A 17 6.73 -0.76 -4.12
N VAL A 18 5.96 -1.34 -3.19
CA VAL A 18 4.61 -0.87 -2.82
C VAL A 18 4.66 0.49 -2.13
N GLU A 19 5.63 0.69 -1.22
CA GLU A 19 5.83 1.94 -0.49
C GLU A 19 6.18 3.07 -1.45
N ARG A 20 7.09 2.82 -2.39
CA ARG A 20 7.49 3.81 -3.40
C ARG A 20 6.34 4.11 -4.36
N TYR A 21 5.60 3.10 -4.81
CA TYR A 21 4.38 3.28 -5.59
C TYR A 21 3.37 4.16 -4.85
N THR A 22 3.10 3.83 -3.57
CA THR A 22 2.16 4.59 -2.72
C THR A 22 2.59 6.05 -2.59
N TYR A 23 3.87 6.30 -2.34
CA TYR A 23 4.42 7.65 -2.25
C TYR A 23 4.26 8.42 -3.57
N ASN A 24 4.65 7.81 -4.69
CA ASN A 24 4.60 8.45 -6.00
C ASN A 24 3.17 8.81 -6.41
N ILE A 25 2.21 7.89 -6.25
CA ILE A 25 0.81 8.17 -6.59
C ILE A 25 0.23 9.24 -5.67
N ALA A 26 0.53 9.22 -4.38
CA ALA A 26 0.09 10.23 -3.43
C ALA A 26 0.64 11.62 -3.78
N LYS A 27 1.94 11.73 -4.09
CA LYS A 27 2.60 12.95 -4.54
C LYS A 27 1.95 13.52 -5.81
N GLN A 28 1.68 12.66 -6.81
CA GLN A 28 1.06 13.10 -8.06
C GLN A 28 -0.40 13.52 -7.89
N LEU A 29 -1.16 12.83 -7.06
CA LEU A 29 -2.53 13.23 -6.72
C LEU A 29 -2.56 14.58 -5.99
N GLN A 30 -1.65 14.79 -5.06
CA GLN A 30 -1.51 16.04 -4.32
C GLN A 30 -1.11 17.21 -5.24
N LYS A 31 -0.15 17.01 -6.16
CA LYS A 31 0.20 17.99 -7.20
C LYS A 31 -1.01 18.41 -8.06
N LYS A 32 -2.00 17.52 -8.22
CA LYS A 32 -3.27 17.79 -8.94
C LYS A 32 -4.36 18.42 -8.06
N GLY A 33 -4.04 18.87 -6.85
CA GLY A 33 -4.97 19.53 -5.93
C GLY A 33 -5.96 18.58 -5.25
N ILE A 34 -5.64 17.29 -5.16
CA ILE A 34 -6.45 16.28 -4.45
C ILE A 34 -5.97 16.20 -3.00
N ASP A 35 -6.92 16.19 -2.05
CA ASP A 35 -6.61 15.96 -0.62
C ASP A 35 -6.31 14.46 -0.41
N VAL A 36 -5.05 14.13 -0.11
CA VAL A 36 -4.58 12.75 0.01
C VAL A 36 -4.36 12.40 1.48
N THR A 37 -4.92 11.27 1.86
CA THR A 37 -4.69 10.64 3.17
C THR A 37 -4.09 9.25 2.95
N ILE A 38 -2.98 8.95 3.62
CA ILE A 38 -2.38 7.61 3.68
C ILE A 38 -2.68 7.01 5.03
N VAL A 39 -3.13 5.75 5.04
CA VAL A 39 -3.31 4.94 6.24
C VAL A 39 -2.38 3.75 6.14
N THR A 40 -1.45 3.63 7.09
CA THR A 40 -0.42 2.60 7.10
C THR A 40 -0.23 2.00 8.49
N SER A 41 0.65 1.02 8.63
CA SER A 41 0.98 0.43 9.94
C SER A 41 2.09 1.21 10.62
N ARG A 42 1.98 1.38 11.94
CA ARG A 42 3.01 1.99 12.76
C ARG A 42 4.11 0.98 13.10
N ILE A 43 5.05 0.84 12.20
CA ILE A 43 6.25 0.06 12.40
C ILE A 43 7.27 0.95 13.12
N SER A 44 7.86 0.47 14.23
CA SER A 44 8.80 1.23 15.04
C SER A 44 8.19 2.43 15.81
N LYS A 45 9.05 3.34 16.32
CA LYS A 45 8.66 4.51 17.12
C LYS A 45 8.18 5.71 16.27
N LEU A 46 7.39 5.44 15.21
CA LEU A 46 6.86 6.49 14.36
C LEU A 46 5.64 7.18 14.99
N LYS A 47 5.38 8.43 14.60
CA LYS A 47 4.20 9.19 15.03
C LYS A 47 2.91 8.51 14.54
N GLU A 48 1.85 8.55 15.35
CA GLU A 48 0.52 8.06 14.98
C GLU A 48 -0.11 8.84 13.83
N PHE A 49 0.23 10.14 13.75
CA PHE A 49 -0.24 11.07 12.73
C PHE A 49 0.83 12.11 12.42
N GLU A 50 0.99 12.41 11.13
CA GLU A 50 1.80 13.53 10.65
C GLU A 50 1.27 14.03 9.31
N ILE A 51 1.74 15.20 8.91
CA ILE A 51 1.52 15.78 7.58
C ILE A 51 2.88 15.98 6.95
N GLU A 52 3.11 15.34 5.81
CA GLU A 52 4.33 15.45 5.04
C GLU A 52 3.99 15.91 3.63
N ASN A 53 4.57 17.02 3.18
CA ASN A 53 4.31 17.62 1.86
C ASN A 53 2.80 17.77 1.54
N GLY A 54 1.98 18.11 2.55
CA GLY A 54 0.52 18.24 2.40
C GLY A 54 -0.26 16.93 2.41
N ILE A 55 0.41 15.78 2.48
CA ILE A 55 -0.20 14.45 2.59
C ILE A 55 -0.38 14.11 4.07
N LYS A 56 -1.61 13.73 4.44
CA LYS A 56 -1.94 13.27 5.80
C LYS A 56 -1.60 11.80 5.96
N ILE A 57 -0.76 11.45 6.93
CA ILE A 57 -0.32 10.08 7.18
C ILE A 57 -0.83 9.64 8.55
N TYR A 58 -1.68 8.61 8.57
CA TYR A 58 -2.17 7.95 9.78
C TYR A 58 -1.51 6.58 9.90
N ARG A 59 -0.88 6.30 11.04
CA ARG A 59 -0.24 5.01 11.31
C ARG A 59 -1.00 4.23 12.36
N LEU A 60 -1.68 3.18 11.92
CA LEU A 60 -2.43 2.28 12.79
C LEU A 60 -1.49 1.46 13.68
N PRO A 61 -1.83 1.27 14.96
CA PRO A 61 -1.05 0.40 15.84
C PRO A 61 -1.02 -1.03 15.28
N CYS A 62 0.15 -1.67 15.32
CA CYS A 62 0.32 -3.02 14.78
C CYS A 62 1.25 -3.87 15.65
N TYR A 63 1.15 -5.19 15.48
CA TYR A 63 2.19 -6.13 15.85
C TYR A 63 3.22 -6.18 14.72
N ASN A 64 4.49 -6.05 15.06
CA ASN A 64 5.57 -6.06 14.10
C ASN A 64 6.04 -7.51 13.89
N LEU A 65 5.26 -8.30 13.13
CA LEU A 65 5.60 -9.68 12.83
C LEU A 65 6.64 -9.74 11.71
N MET A 66 7.50 -10.77 11.75
CA MET A 66 8.53 -11.06 10.75
C MET A 66 9.43 -9.84 10.45
N ASN A 67 9.90 -9.17 11.51
CA ASN A 67 10.75 -7.97 11.39
C ASN A 67 10.13 -6.86 10.52
N GLY A 68 8.82 -6.68 10.61
CA GLY A 68 8.08 -5.64 9.88
C GLY A 68 7.61 -6.02 8.50
N ARG A 69 7.93 -7.20 8.00
CA ARG A 69 7.43 -7.67 6.70
C ARG A 69 5.93 -7.96 6.71
N PHE A 70 5.39 -8.32 7.89
CA PHE A 70 3.98 -8.66 8.05
C PHE A 70 3.34 -7.90 9.22
N PRO A 71 3.11 -6.57 9.08
CA PRO A 71 2.49 -5.79 10.14
C PRO A 71 1.02 -6.17 10.30
N THR A 72 0.65 -6.61 11.50
CA THR A 72 -0.72 -7.02 11.81
C THR A 72 -1.38 -5.99 12.71
N VAL A 73 -2.51 -5.43 12.26
CA VAL A 73 -3.24 -4.36 12.96
C VAL A 73 -3.66 -4.79 14.37
N LYS A 74 -3.42 -3.92 15.36
CA LYS A 74 -3.93 -4.06 16.73
C LYS A 74 -5.27 -3.33 16.86
N PHE A 75 -6.35 -4.06 17.12
CA PHE A 75 -7.71 -3.51 17.31
C PHE A 75 -7.91 -3.00 18.73
N ASN A 76 -7.14 -2.00 19.16
CA ASN A 76 -7.16 -1.42 20.50
C ASN A 76 -7.83 -0.02 20.54
N GLY A 77 -7.72 0.68 21.66
CA GLY A 77 -8.28 2.03 21.85
C GLY A 77 -7.69 3.06 20.88
N GLU A 78 -6.41 2.99 20.62
CA GLU A 78 -5.70 3.86 19.67
C GLU A 78 -6.18 3.65 18.22
N TYR A 79 -6.30 2.39 17.78
CA TYR A 79 -6.93 2.06 16.51
C TYR A 79 -8.33 2.68 16.39
N ARG A 80 -9.17 2.53 17.42
CA ARG A 80 -10.54 3.09 17.43
C ARG A 80 -10.53 4.61 17.35
N LYS A 81 -9.58 5.29 18.02
CA LYS A 81 -9.38 6.74 17.97
C LYS A 81 -9.05 7.19 16.54
N LEU A 82 -8.03 6.60 15.91
CA LEU A 82 -7.59 6.94 14.56
C LEU A 82 -8.69 6.67 13.51
N MET A 83 -9.34 5.52 13.60
CA MET A 83 -10.46 5.19 12.69
C MET A 83 -11.64 6.14 12.87
N ARG A 84 -11.94 6.64 14.07
CA ARG A 84 -12.96 7.69 14.28
C ARG A 84 -12.60 8.99 13.59
N MET A 85 -11.33 9.39 13.60
CA MET A 85 -10.86 10.59 12.90
C MET A 85 -11.04 10.43 11.38
N LEU A 86 -10.63 9.29 10.81
CA LEU A 86 -10.79 9.00 9.38
C LEU A 86 -12.27 8.96 8.96
N LYS A 87 -13.15 8.37 9.76
CA LYS A 87 -14.60 8.26 9.48
C LYS A 87 -15.34 9.59 9.44
N LYS A 88 -14.79 10.66 10.04
CA LYS A 88 -15.38 12.01 9.95
C LYS A 88 -15.29 12.62 8.56
N GLN A 89 -14.48 12.05 7.68
CA GLN A 89 -14.31 12.50 6.31
C GLN A 89 -15.05 11.55 5.36
N LYS A 90 -15.59 12.12 4.26
CA LYS A 90 -16.09 11.36 3.12
C LYS A 90 -15.01 11.37 2.04
N TYR A 91 -14.75 10.23 1.44
CA TYR A 91 -13.75 10.07 0.40
C TYR A 91 -14.42 9.84 -0.95
N ASP A 92 -13.84 10.37 -2.01
CA ASP A 92 -14.28 10.07 -3.38
C ASP A 92 -13.73 8.70 -3.82
N LEU A 93 -12.52 8.36 -3.37
CA LEU A 93 -11.86 7.11 -3.68
C LEU A 93 -11.08 6.58 -2.46
N VAL A 94 -11.22 5.29 -2.21
CA VAL A 94 -10.31 4.54 -1.34
C VAL A 94 -9.54 3.56 -2.20
N ILE A 95 -8.22 3.58 -2.08
CA ILE A 95 -7.28 2.65 -2.71
C ILE A 95 -6.71 1.76 -1.61
N THR A 96 -6.72 0.46 -1.81
CA THR A 96 -6.04 -0.50 -0.94
C THR A 96 -4.94 -1.18 -1.74
N ASN A 97 -3.70 -0.98 -1.34
CA ASN A 97 -2.54 -1.64 -1.95
C ASN A 97 -2.37 -3.04 -1.37
N THR A 98 -2.25 -4.02 -2.25
CA THR A 98 -2.24 -5.46 -1.97
C THR A 98 -3.55 -5.98 -1.38
N ARG A 99 -3.77 -7.30 -1.40
CA ARG A 99 -5.04 -7.92 -0.97
C ARG A 99 -4.94 -8.75 0.32
N PHE A 100 -3.75 -9.16 0.73
CA PHE A 100 -3.56 -10.27 1.69
C PHE A 100 -3.19 -9.86 3.12
N TYR A 101 -3.04 -8.57 3.42
CA TYR A 101 -2.83 -8.10 4.79
C TYR A 101 -4.15 -7.94 5.55
N ILE A 102 -4.11 -8.09 6.88
CA ILE A 102 -5.22 -7.63 7.76
C ILE A 102 -5.50 -6.15 7.52
N HIS A 103 -4.46 -5.37 7.27
CA HIS A 103 -4.55 -3.96 6.91
C HIS A 103 -5.39 -3.73 5.63
N SER A 104 -5.25 -4.61 4.65
CA SER A 104 -6.03 -4.56 3.41
C SER A 104 -7.51 -4.80 3.66
N LEU A 105 -7.85 -5.77 4.53
CA LEU A 105 -9.23 -6.00 4.95
C LEU A 105 -9.82 -4.78 5.66
N VAL A 106 -9.03 -4.10 6.51
CA VAL A 106 -9.44 -2.81 7.13
C VAL A 106 -9.71 -1.77 6.05
N GLY A 107 -8.81 -1.63 5.06
CA GLY A 107 -8.92 -0.66 3.97
C GLY A 107 -10.18 -0.85 3.11
N VAL A 108 -10.42 -2.06 2.62
CA VAL A 108 -11.59 -2.33 1.78
C VAL A 108 -12.91 -2.23 2.56
N THR A 109 -12.92 -2.64 3.84
CA THR A 109 -14.10 -2.49 4.71
C THR A 109 -14.40 -1.02 4.99
N PHE A 110 -13.35 -0.21 5.18
CA PHE A 110 -13.47 1.24 5.32
C PHE A 110 -13.98 1.86 4.01
N GLY A 111 -13.37 1.53 2.88
CA GLY A 111 -13.73 2.05 1.55
C GLY A 111 -15.19 1.77 1.20
N ARG A 112 -15.67 0.56 1.45
CA ARG A 112 -17.08 0.18 1.23
C ARG A 112 -18.09 1.09 1.96
N LYS A 113 -17.72 1.60 3.16
CA LYS A 113 -18.63 2.39 4.01
C LYS A 113 -18.46 3.90 3.87
N TYR A 114 -17.26 4.38 3.52
CA TYR A 114 -16.90 5.80 3.64
C TYR A 114 -16.37 6.42 2.34
N ALA A 115 -16.36 5.66 1.23
CA ALA A 115 -15.96 6.16 -0.08
C ALA A 115 -17.07 5.98 -1.12
N LYS A 116 -17.04 6.83 -2.16
CA LYS A 116 -17.89 6.65 -3.35
C LYS A 116 -17.40 5.49 -4.22
N ARG A 117 -16.08 5.27 -4.25
CA ARG A 117 -15.43 4.19 -4.99
C ARG A 117 -14.34 3.56 -4.13
N ASN A 118 -14.23 2.25 -4.20
CA ASN A 118 -13.29 1.44 -3.42
C ASN A 118 -12.57 0.47 -4.37
N ILE A 119 -11.25 0.54 -4.43
CA ILE A 119 -10.45 -0.30 -5.33
C ILE A 119 -9.31 -0.98 -4.58
N VAL A 120 -8.88 -2.13 -5.10
CA VAL A 120 -7.67 -2.84 -4.68
C VAL A 120 -6.67 -2.82 -5.83
N ILE A 121 -5.41 -2.50 -5.52
CA ILE A 121 -4.31 -2.58 -6.48
C ILE A 121 -3.36 -3.70 -6.03
N GLU A 122 -3.23 -4.73 -6.86
CA GLU A 122 -2.36 -5.88 -6.61
C GLU A 122 -0.95 -5.58 -7.12
N HIS A 123 0.04 -5.93 -6.30
CA HIS A 123 1.46 -5.72 -6.58
C HIS A 123 2.25 -7.03 -6.65
N GLY A 124 1.67 -8.14 -6.16
CA GLY A 124 2.32 -9.45 -6.16
C GLY A 124 1.99 -10.28 -7.40
N THR A 125 2.88 -11.22 -7.71
CA THR A 125 2.74 -12.19 -8.82
C THR A 125 2.90 -13.63 -8.35
N SER A 126 3.04 -13.84 -7.04
CA SER A 126 3.20 -15.15 -6.39
C SER A 126 2.84 -15.07 -4.92
N HIS A 127 2.71 -16.22 -4.25
CA HIS A 127 2.66 -16.27 -2.80
C HIS A 127 3.97 -15.76 -2.19
N MET A 128 3.88 -15.19 -1.00
CA MET A 128 5.08 -14.93 -0.21
C MET A 128 5.75 -16.26 0.18
N SER A 129 7.06 -16.24 0.31
CA SER A 129 7.83 -17.37 0.82
C SER A 129 8.88 -16.89 1.81
N VAL A 130 8.99 -17.64 2.90
CA VAL A 130 10.03 -17.44 3.93
C VAL A 130 11.05 -18.58 3.90
N HIS A 131 11.03 -19.40 2.83
CA HIS A 131 11.90 -20.56 2.63
C HIS A 131 11.74 -21.64 3.73
N ASN A 132 10.52 -21.76 4.29
CA ASN A 132 10.15 -22.80 5.23
C ASN A 132 8.82 -23.42 4.81
N ALA A 133 8.82 -24.68 4.42
CA ALA A 133 7.66 -25.34 3.82
C ALA A 133 6.39 -25.32 4.70
N ILE A 134 6.54 -25.41 6.02
CA ILE A 134 5.41 -25.39 6.96
C ILE A 134 4.84 -23.95 7.05
N LEU A 135 5.72 -22.98 7.24
CA LEU A 135 5.32 -21.56 7.35
C LEU A 135 4.71 -21.08 6.02
N ASP A 136 5.30 -21.45 4.88
CA ASP A 136 4.79 -21.10 3.56
C ASP A 136 3.40 -21.68 3.32
N LYS A 137 3.13 -22.92 3.79
CA LYS A 137 1.80 -23.51 3.71
C LYS A 137 0.77 -22.78 4.58
N MET A 138 1.15 -22.42 5.80
CA MET A 138 0.29 -21.64 6.71
C MET A 138 -0.01 -20.25 6.15
N GLU A 139 0.99 -19.62 5.59
CA GLU A 139 0.88 -18.28 4.98
C GLU A 139 -0.06 -18.30 3.77
N ARG A 140 0.05 -19.32 2.90
CA ARG A 140 -0.87 -19.51 1.77
C ARG A 140 -2.33 -19.67 2.22
N ILE A 141 -2.57 -20.48 3.26
CA ILE A 141 -3.93 -20.64 3.82
C ILE A 141 -4.45 -19.29 4.33
N PHE A 142 -3.62 -18.56 5.06
CA PHE A 142 -3.95 -17.23 5.57
C PHE A 142 -4.24 -16.26 4.42
N GLU A 143 -3.37 -16.21 3.39
CA GLU A 143 -3.53 -15.35 2.21
C GLU A 143 -4.85 -15.62 1.49
N HIS A 144 -5.20 -16.91 1.26
CA HIS A 144 -6.48 -17.29 0.67
C HIS A 144 -7.67 -16.85 1.53
N GLY A 145 -7.59 -17.02 2.86
CA GLY A 145 -8.64 -16.62 3.80
C GLY A 145 -8.87 -15.10 3.81
N ILE A 146 -7.79 -14.31 3.90
CA ILE A 146 -7.89 -12.85 3.87
C ILE A 146 -8.37 -12.36 2.50
N THR A 147 -7.84 -12.91 1.41
CA THR A 147 -8.28 -12.56 0.04
C THR A 147 -9.77 -12.84 -0.16
N TRP A 148 -10.27 -13.96 0.36
CA TRP A 148 -11.69 -14.29 0.32
C TRP A 148 -12.55 -13.26 1.07
N LEU A 149 -12.10 -12.75 2.22
CA LEU A 149 -12.78 -11.68 2.95
C LEU A 149 -12.70 -10.35 2.19
N VAL A 150 -11.54 -10.01 1.62
CA VAL A 150 -11.30 -8.77 0.87
C VAL A 150 -12.20 -8.71 -0.36
N LYS A 151 -12.29 -9.78 -1.17
CA LYS A 151 -13.13 -9.81 -2.38
C LYS A 151 -14.64 -9.73 -2.09
N ARG A 152 -15.08 -9.96 -0.86
CA ARG A 152 -16.46 -9.71 -0.42
C ARG A 152 -16.75 -8.25 -0.09
N GLN A 153 -15.71 -7.44 0.11
CA GLN A 153 -15.83 -6.03 0.45
C GLN A 153 -15.53 -5.09 -0.72
N CYS A 154 -14.88 -5.60 -1.77
CA CYS A 154 -14.48 -4.82 -2.94
C CYS A 154 -14.59 -5.69 -4.20
N ASN A 155 -15.13 -5.12 -5.28
CA ASN A 155 -15.30 -5.78 -6.58
C ASN A 155 -14.38 -5.22 -7.66
N GLU A 156 -13.65 -4.14 -7.36
CA GLU A 156 -12.78 -3.46 -8.32
C GLU A 156 -11.32 -3.75 -8.01
N PHE A 157 -10.71 -4.63 -8.78
CA PHE A 157 -9.32 -5.04 -8.64
C PHE A 157 -8.52 -4.62 -9.87
N TYR A 158 -7.34 -4.09 -9.62
CA TYR A 158 -6.35 -3.67 -10.61
C TYR A 158 -5.02 -4.32 -10.31
N GLY A 159 -4.17 -4.50 -11.31
CA GLY A 159 -2.79 -4.94 -11.13
C GLY A 159 -1.81 -3.86 -11.55
N VAL A 160 -0.60 -3.84 -10.99
CA VAL A 160 0.46 -2.94 -11.47
C VAL A 160 1.15 -3.48 -12.73
N SER A 161 0.80 -4.68 -13.16
CA SER A 161 1.29 -5.31 -14.40
C SER A 161 0.29 -6.36 -14.88
N GLN A 162 0.46 -6.85 -16.11
CA GLN A 162 -0.32 -7.95 -16.64
C GLN A 162 -0.15 -9.22 -15.80
N ALA A 163 1.06 -9.52 -15.34
CA ALA A 163 1.33 -10.67 -14.47
C ALA A 163 0.58 -10.57 -13.12
N CYS A 164 0.39 -9.36 -12.57
CA CYS A 164 -0.44 -9.18 -11.37
C CYS A 164 -1.93 -9.45 -11.64
N LEU A 165 -2.44 -9.09 -12.83
CA LEU A 165 -3.82 -9.41 -13.22
C LEU A 165 -4.03 -10.92 -13.36
N GLU A 166 -3.09 -11.60 -13.99
CA GLU A 166 -3.12 -13.08 -14.12
C GLU A 166 -3.06 -13.74 -12.75
N TRP A 167 -2.23 -13.22 -11.85
CA TRP A 167 -2.14 -13.72 -10.47
C TRP A 167 -3.44 -13.55 -9.67
N LEU A 168 -4.21 -12.50 -9.91
CA LEU A 168 -5.55 -12.34 -9.32
C LEU A 168 -6.48 -13.48 -9.73
N GLY A 169 -6.33 -14.04 -10.93
CA GLY A 169 -7.08 -15.20 -11.42
C GLY A 169 -6.93 -16.44 -10.54
N HIS A 170 -5.75 -16.64 -9.90
CA HIS A 170 -5.52 -17.71 -8.93
C HIS A 170 -6.51 -17.65 -7.74
N PHE A 171 -6.99 -16.48 -7.38
CA PHE A 171 -7.98 -16.26 -6.32
C PHE A 171 -9.41 -16.13 -6.84
N HIS A 172 -9.65 -16.47 -8.11
CA HIS A 172 -10.94 -16.26 -8.79
C HIS A 172 -11.39 -14.78 -8.71
N ILE A 173 -10.48 -13.88 -8.99
CA ILE A 173 -10.72 -12.43 -9.09
C ILE A 173 -10.43 -12.00 -10.51
N ASN A 174 -11.43 -11.43 -11.18
CA ASN A 174 -11.28 -10.82 -12.49
C ASN A 174 -10.76 -9.39 -12.31
N GLY A 175 -9.48 -9.16 -12.56
CA GLY A 175 -8.90 -7.83 -12.55
C GLY A 175 -9.42 -7.00 -13.73
N ILE A 176 -9.66 -5.71 -13.48
CA ILE A 176 -10.28 -4.81 -14.49
C ILE A 176 -9.26 -4.34 -15.51
N SER A 177 -8.10 -3.87 -15.06
CA SER A 177 -7.04 -3.30 -15.91
C SER A 177 -5.74 -3.14 -15.14
N THR A 178 -4.68 -2.78 -15.84
CA THR A 178 -3.39 -2.43 -15.26
C THR A 178 -3.30 -0.95 -14.92
N LEU A 179 -2.75 -0.66 -13.73
CA LEU A 179 -2.32 0.66 -13.29
C LEU A 179 -0.80 0.60 -13.11
N TYR A 180 -0.08 0.75 -14.22
CA TYR A 180 1.37 0.58 -14.26
C TYR A 180 2.10 1.47 -13.26
N ASN A 181 3.22 0.95 -12.75
CA ASN A 181 4.17 1.77 -12.02
C ASN A 181 4.73 2.85 -12.93
N ALA A 182 4.80 4.06 -12.42
CA ALA A 182 5.39 5.19 -13.12
C ALA A 182 6.56 5.74 -12.32
N VAL A 183 7.53 6.29 -13.02
CA VAL A 183 8.65 7.02 -12.45
C VAL A 183 8.40 8.52 -12.57
N ASP A 184 8.88 9.28 -11.59
CA ASP A 184 8.84 10.74 -11.65
C ASP A 184 10.03 11.20 -12.53
N MET A 185 9.72 11.75 -13.70
CA MET A 185 10.75 12.22 -14.64
C MET A 185 11.56 13.38 -14.08
N ASP A 186 10.96 14.23 -13.21
CA ASP A 186 11.68 15.31 -12.53
C ASP A 186 12.75 14.73 -11.59
N ASP A 187 12.41 13.67 -10.85
CA ASP A 187 13.36 12.97 -9.97
C ASP A 187 14.50 12.32 -10.78
N ILE A 188 14.21 11.74 -11.95
CA ILE A 188 15.23 11.17 -12.86
C ILE A 188 16.15 12.26 -13.38
N ASN A 189 15.60 13.36 -13.91
CA ASN A 189 16.39 14.46 -14.44
C ASN A 189 17.29 15.09 -13.35
N ASN A 190 16.77 15.20 -12.12
CA ASN A 190 17.57 15.69 -10.99
C ASN A 190 18.71 14.73 -10.62
N LEU A 191 18.50 13.40 -10.75
CA LEU A 191 19.55 12.41 -10.53
C LEU A 191 20.60 12.42 -11.63
N LEU A 192 20.19 12.54 -12.90
CA LEU A 192 21.12 12.64 -14.04
C LEU A 192 22.02 13.88 -13.97
N ASN A 193 21.51 14.98 -13.39
CA ASN A 193 22.28 16.20 -13.18
C ASN A 193 23.22 16.15 -11.96
N ARG A 194 23.17 15.10 -11.13
CA ARG A 194 24.12 14.93 -10.04
C ARG A 194 25.46 14.43 -10.60
N LYS A 195 26.52 15.13 -10.23
CA LYS A 195 27.91 14.74 -10.60
C LYS A 195 28.48 13.57 -9.79
N ASP A 196 27.67 12.93 -8.94
CA ASP A 196 28.08 11.75 -8.17
C ASP A 196 28.08 10.52 -9.10
N ASP A 197 29.15 10.33 -9.84
CA ASP A 197 29.32 9.12 -10.62
C ASP A 197 29.71 7.97 -9.69
N MET A 198 28.85 6.97 -9.59
CA MET A 198 29.12 5.74 -8.86
C MET A 198 30.33 4.99 -9.41
N ARG A 199 30.63 5.15 -10.72
CA ARG A 199 31.82 4.57 -11.33
C ARG A 199 33.09 5.18 -10.75
N ASP A 200 33.16 6.51 -10.66
CA ASP A 200 34.28 7.21 -10.05
C ASP A 200 34.46 6.81 -8.59
N LYS A 201 33.36 6.77 -7.84
CA LYS A 201 33.38 6.41 -6.41
C LYS A 201 33.87 4.99 -6.12
N TYR A 202 33.60 4.04 -7.00
CA TYR A 202 33.95 2.63 -6.83
C TYR A 202 35.00 2.15 -7.83
N SER A 203 35.66 3.05 -8.55
CA SER A 203 36.69 2.74 -9.56
C SER A 203 36.24 1.65 -10.56
N ILE A 204 34.98 1.73 -11.03
CA ILE A 204 34.40 0.78 -11.97
C ILE A 204 34.90 1.18 -13.39
N PRO A 205 35.63 0.32 -14.13
CA PRO A 205 36.06 0.62 -15.47
C PRO A 205 34.89 0.87 -16.44
N GLU A 206 35.13 1.62 -17.52
CA GLU A 206 34.16 1.92 -18.58
C GLU A 206 33.63 0.66 -19.29
#